data_fa5713002b0cfc0c854c92e452f3a4ea
#
_entry.id   fa5713002b0cfc0c854c92e452f3a4ea
#
_cell.length_a   1.000
_cell.length_b   1.000
_cell.length_c   1.000
_cell.angle_alpha   90.00
_cell.angle_beta   90.00
_cell.angle_gamma   90.00
#
_symmetry.space_group_name_H-M   'P 1'
#
loop_
_entity.id
_entity.type
_entity.pdbx_description
1 polymer ?
#
loop_
_entity_poly.entity_id
_entity_poly.type
_entity_poly.pdbx_seq_one_letter_code
_entity_poly.pdbx_strand_id
1 'polypeptide(L)'
;MTKAASGRACVVALLSAAAYLGPGNPAYSQPSGSPPAPTSSKLDAKGKELQKLDVKLGSGTEAVKGKAVVVHYTGWLYDPGTSQKGAKFDSSRDRNVPFGFVLGAGRVIRGWDEGVQGMKVGGQRTLIIPPDMGYGESGAGGVIPPNATLIFDVELIEVKG
;
A
#
# COMPACT_ATOMS: atom_id res chain seq x y z
N MET A 1 -22.19 -46.32 -2.26
CA MET A 1 -21.03 -46.72 -1.44
C MET A 1 -20.25 -45.44 -1.18
N THR A 2 -20.58 -44.79 -0.07
CA THR A 2 -19.81 -44.68 1.15
C THR A 2 -18.38 -44.19 0.92
N LYS A 3 -17.93 -43.08 1.45
CA LYS A 3 -17.88 -42.71 2.84
C LYS A 3 -17.47 -41.25 3.02
N ALA A 4 -18.19 -40.59 3.85
CA ALA A 4 -17.84 -39.44 4.65
C ALA A 4 -16.63 -39.73 5.58
N ALA A 5 -15.90 -38.66 5.90
CA ALA A 5 -15.26 -38.45 7.19
C ALA A 5 -14.82 -37.00 7.21
N SER A 6 -15.50 -36.14 7.94
CA SER A 6 -15.30 -35.91 9.35
C SER A 6 -13.97 -35.25 9.63
N GLY A 7 -13.91 -33.96 9.81
CA GLY A 7 -14.04 -33.26 11.03
C GLY A 7 -12.78 -33.35 11.88
N ARG A 8 -12.20 -32.21 12.17
CA ARG A 8 -11.77 -31.94 13.55
C ARG A 8 -11.35 -30.50 13.68
N ALA A 9 -12.23 -29.74 14.27
CA ALA A 9 -11.87 -28.59 15.05
C ALA A 9 -10.80 -28.99 16.08
N CYS A 10 -9.76 -28.23 16.21
CA CYS A 10 -8.93 -28.25 17.39
C CYS A 10 -9.09 -26.91 18.10
N VAL A 11 -9.85 -27.02 19.08
CA VAL A 11 -10.09 -26.19 20.22
C VAL A 11 -8.80 -26.08 21.03
N VAL A 12 -8.41 -24.85 21.34
CA VAL A 12 -8.05 -24.38 22.67
C VAL A 12 -6.86 -24.83 23.41
N ALA A 13 -6.27 -23.93 24.04
CA ALA A 13 -6.09 -24.01 25.48
C ALA A 13 -5.94 -22.64 26.09
N LEU A 14 -6.89 -22.26 26.86
CA LEU A 14 -6.73 -21.41 28.02
C LEU A 14 -5.68 -22.00 28.96
N LEU A 15 -4.78 -21.17 29.44
CA LEU A 15 -4.19 -21.30 30.77
C LEU A 15 -3.52 -19.99 31.11
N SER A 16 -4.19 -19.28 31.98
CA SER A 16 -3.83 -19.14 33.39
C SER A 16 -2.89 -17.99 33.67
N ALA A 17 -3.49 -17.05 34.31
CA ALA A 17 -2.88 -15.96 35.04
C ALA A 17 -1.82 -16.47 36.01
N ALA A 18 -0.66 -15.87 35.99
CA ALA A 18 0.21 -15.79 37.14
C ALA A 18 0.53 -14.32 37.36
N ALA A 19 -0.11 -13.76 38.34
CA ALA A 19 0.24 -12.49 38.91
C ALA A 19 1.65 -12.58 39.48
N TYR A 20 2.55 -11.75 39.00
CA TYR A 20 3.80 -11.47 39.69
C TYR A 20 3.75 -10.01 40.15
N LEU A 21 3.49 -9.87 41.44
CA LEU A 21 3.71 -8.63 42.16
C LEU A 21 5.20 -8.58 42.54
N GLY A 22 5.94 -7.69 41.99
CA GLY A 22 7.27 -7.30 42.44
C GLY A 22 7.37 -5.77 42.51
N PRO A 23 7.94 -5.25 43.58
CA PRO A 23 7.93 -3.84 43.87
C PRO A 23 9.10 -3.12 43.22
N GLY A 24 8.88 -1.86 42.89
CA GLY A 24 9.94 -0.88 42.71
C GLY A 24 10.22 -0.48 41.26
N ASN A 25 9.56 0.57 40.87
CA ASN A 25 9.81 1.25 39.62
C ASN A 25 10.47 2.61 39.90
N PRO A 26 11.65 2.91 39.37
CA PRO A 26 12.05 4.29 39.21
C PRO A 26 11.55 4.77 37.85
N ALA A 27 10.93 5.93 37.89
CA ALA A 27 10.39 6.72 36.84
C ALA A 27 11.30 6.76 35.59
N TYR A 28 10.86 6.10 34.52
CA TYR A 28 11.29 6.44 33.19
C TYR A 28 10.33 7.47 32.62
N SER A 29 10.80 8.71 32.54
CA SER A 29 10.18 9.72 31.70
C SER A 29 10.13 9.21 30.26
N GLN A 30 8.97 8.82 29.83
CA GLN A 30 8.73 8.63 28.39
C GLN A 30 8.76 10.00 27.73
N PRO A 31 9.55 10.19 26.68
CA PRO A 31 9.31 11.30 25.78
C PRO A 31 7.96 11.04 25.11
N SER A 32 7.03 11.95 25.35
CA SER A 32 5.74 12.01 24.66
C SER A 32 5.99 12.33 23.19
N GLY A 33 6.31 11.30 22.44
CA GLY A 33 6.25 11.26 20.99
C GLY A 33 5.02 10.44 20.63
N SER A 34 3.86 11.07 20.65
CA SER A 34 2.70 10.50 19.97
C SER A 34 3.13 10.18 18.53
N PRO A 35 2.90 8.97 18.02
CA PRO A 35 3.07 8.73 16.60
C PRO A 35 2.18 9.75 15.88
N PRO A 36 2.66 10.38 14.81
CA PRO A 36 1.82 11.27 14.04
C PRO A 36 0.60 10.46 13.62
N ALA A 37 -0.56 10.93 14.03
CA ALA A 37 -1.83 10.42 13.57
C ALA A 37 -1.78 10.35 12.04
N PRO A 38 -2.34 9.32 11.40
CA PRO A 38 -2.42 9.30 9.97
C PRO A 38 -3.11 10.58 9.56
N THR A 39 -2.39 11.44 8.88
CA THR A 39 -2.95 12.68 8.34
C THR A 39 -3.94 12.22 7.28
N SER A 40 -5.18 12.07 7.70
CA SER A 40 -6.32 11.98 6.79
C SER A 40 -6.40 13.35 6.11
N SER A 41 -5.58 13.52 5.08
CA SER A 41 -5.79 14.60 4.14
C SER A 41 -7.17 14.31 3.53
N LYS A 42 -8.16 15.10 3.94
CA LYS A 42 -9.45 15.15 3.28
C LYS A 42 -9.20 15.12 1.78
N LEU A 43 -9.84 14.18 1.11
CA LEU A 43 -9.98 14.13 -0.33
C LEU A 43 -10.56 15.49 -0.77
N ASP A 44 -9.68 16.40 -1.08
CA ASP A 44 -10.09 17.62 -1.74
C ASP A 44 -10.53 17.21 -3.14
N ALA A 45 -11.79 17.49 -3.44
CA ALA A 45 -12.53 17.10 -4.64
C ALA A 45 -11.97 17.68 -5.96
N LYS A 46 -10.67 17.84 -6.04
CA LYS A 46 -9.98 18.44 -7.17
C LYS A 46 -8.74 17.61 -7.57
N GLY A 47 -8.97 16.40 -8.03
CA GLY A 47 -8.01 15.40 -8.53
C GLY A 47 -6.79 15.88 -9.37
N LYS A 48 -6.14 16.95 -8.94
CA LYS A 48 -5.00 17.57 -9.62
C LYS A 48 -3.64 17.25 -8.98
N GLU A 49 -3.63 16.62 -7.80
CA GLU A 49 -2.39 16.33 -7.10
C GLU A 49 -2.27 14.85 -6.76
N LEU A 50 -1.04 14.35 -6.77
CA LEU A 50 -0.72 13.00 -6.34
C LEU A 50 -1.03 12.87 -4.84
N GLN A 51 -1.92 11.94 -4.50
CA GLN A 51 -2.21 11.62 -3.10
C GLN A 51 -1.55 10.31 -2.71
N LYS A 52 -0.97 10.29 -1.52
CA LYS A 52 -0.29 9.13 -0.92
C LYS A 52 -0.95 8.82 0.41
N LEU A 53 -1.56 7.65 0.50
CA LEU A 53 -2.26 7.19 1.70
C LEU A 53 -1.56 5.94 2.21
N ASP A 54 -0.79 6.06 3.28
CA ASP A 54 -0.14 4.91 3.90
C ASP A 54 -1.16 4.06 4.64
N VAL A 55 -1.46 2.89 4.10
CA VAL A 55 -2.36 1.90 4.71
C VAL A 55 -1.62 1.12 5.78
N LYS A 56 -0.35 0.81 5.51
CA LYS A 56 0.54 0.11 6.43
C LYS A 56 1.95 0.65 6.27
N LEU A 57 2.57 0.99 7.38
CA LEU A 57 3.97 1.36 7.39
C LEU A 57 4.85 0.10 7.38
N GLY A 58 5.83 0.07 6.49
CA GLY A 58 6.85 -0.96 6.50
C GLY A 58 7.94 -0.67 7.52
N SER A 59 8.72 -1.69 7.84
CA SER A 59 9.86 -1.58 8.76
C SER A 59 11.19 -1.91 8.10
N GLY A 60 11.17 -2.32 6.83
CA GLY A 60 12.37 -2.69 6.09
C GLY A 60 13.05 -1.50 5.41
N THR A 61 13.89 -1.80 4.42
CA THR A 61 14.64 -0.81 3.66
C THR A 61 13.73 0.19 2.97
N GLU A 62 14.11 1.46 3.01
CA GLU A 62 13.35 2.54 2.38
C GLU A 62 13.61 2.60 0.87
N ALA A 63 12.56 2.81 0.11
CA ALA A 63 12.60 3.05 -1.33
C ALA A 63 13.06 4.48 -1.61
N VAL A 64 14.29 4.60 -2.09
CA VAL A 64 14.89 5.88 -2.48
C VAL A 64 15.16 5.92 -3.98
N LYS A 65 15.17 7.12 -4.54
CA LYS A 65 15.46 7.34 -5.95
C LYS A 65 16.78 6.69 -6.37
N GLY A 66 16.78 6.00 -7.50
CA GLY A 66 17.91 5.28 -8.05
C GLY A 66 18.03 3.82 -7.61
N LYS A 67 17.24 3.37 -6.64
CA LYS A 67 17.18 1.96 -6.23
C LYS A 67 16.18 1.17 -7.05
N ALA A 68 16.50 -0.08 -7.30
CA ALA A 68 15.55 -1.00 -7.88
C ALA A 68 14.57 -1.47 -6.78
N VAL A 69 13.28 -1.36 -7.06
CA VAL A 69 12.22 -1.76 -6.14
C VAL A 69 11.37 -2.86 -6.76
N VAL A 70 10.87 -3.74 -5.92
CA VAL A 70 9.96 -4.81 -6.30
C VAL A 70 8.67 -4.63 -5.53
N VAL A 71 7.55 -4.56 -6.26
CA VAL A 71 6.24 -4.28 -5.68
C VAL A 71 5.19 -5.27 -6.18
N HIS A 72 4.17 -5.50 -5.36
CA HIS A 72 2.87 -5.92 -5.85
C HIS A 72 1.95 -4.71 -5.95
N TYR A 73 1.10 -4.71 -6.95
CA TYR A 73 0.12 -3.65 -7.14
C TYR A 73 -1.20 -4.16 -7.69
N THR A 74 -2.23 -3.38 -7.46
CA THR A 74 -3.51 -3.48 -8.15
C THR A 74 -3.97 -2.08 -8.51
N GLY A 75 -4.39 -1.86 -9.75
CA GLY A 75 -4.81 -0.59 -10.28
C GLY A 75 -6.28 -0.57 -10.67
N TRP A 76 -6.95 0.52 -10.33
CA TRP A 76 -8.33 0.80 -10.68
C TRP A 76 -8.45 2.20 -11.31
N LEU A 77 -9.46 2.39 -12.12
CA LEU A 77 -9.90 3.72 -12.49
C LEU A 77 -10.51 4.40 -11.25
N TYR A 78 -10.21 5.67 -11.07
CA TYR A 78 -10.88 6.46 -10.04
C TYR A 78 -12.29 6.84 -10.50
N ASP A 79 -13.28 6.58 -9.68
CA ASP A 79 -14.64 7.01 -9.91
C ASP A 79 -14.91 8.33 -9.16
N PRO A 80 -15.00 9.47 -9.87
CA PRO A 80 -15.22 10.75 -9.21
C PRO A 80 -16.62 10.87 -8.58
N GLY A 81 -17.58 10.07 -9.04
CA GLY A 81 -18.94 10.10 -8.51
C GLY A 81 -19.03 9.50 -7.11
N THR A 82 -18.25 8.46 -6.84
CA THR A 82 -18.21 7.77 -5.55
C THR A 82 -16.95 8.07 -4.76
N SER A 83 -15.96 8.74 -5.36
CA SER A 83 -14.62 8.97 -4.79
C SER A 83 -13.93 7.66 -4.40
N GLN A 84 -14.17 6.58 -5.12
CA GLN A 84 -13.71 5.22 -4.81
C GLN A 84 -13.03 4.54 -6.01
N LYS A 85 -12.63 3.30 -5.78
CA LYS A 85 -12.09 2.41 -6.80
C LYS A 85 -13.21 1.97 -7.75
N GLY A 86 -13.06 2.33 -9.01
CA GLY A 86 -13.94 1.91 -10.08
C GLY A 86 -13.48 0.59 -10.72
N ALA A 87 -13.48 0.53 -12.05
CA ALA A 87 -13.07 -0.67 -12.77
C ALA A 87 -11.58 -1.00 -12.55
N LYS A 88 -11.28 -2.23 -12.16
CA LYS A 88 -9.90 -2.74 -12.10
C LYS A 88 -9.38 -2.92 -13.53
N PHE A 89 -8.20 -2.37 -13.83
CA PHE A 89 -7.60 -2.49 -15.15
C PHE A 89 -6.32 -3.33 -15.18
N ASP A 90 -5.61 -3.46 -14.06
CA ASP A 90 -4.40 -4.26 -13.98
C ASP A 90 -4.07 -4.69 -12.54
N SER A 91 -3.42 -5.85 -12.39
CA SER A 91 -2.94 -6.34 -11.10
C SER A 91 -1.78 -7.31 -11.28
N SER A 92 -0.69 -7.08 -10.58
CA SER A 92 0.41 -8.02 -10.49
C SER A 92 0.07 -9.24 -9.62
N ARG A 93 -0.88 -9.08 -8.71
CA ARG A 93 -1.37 -10.17 -7.85
C ARG A 93 -2.17 -11.19 -8.63
N ASP A 94 -2.98 -10.77 -9.61
CA ASP A 94 -3.75 -11.67 -10.46
C ASP A 94 -2.83 -12.58 -11.30
N ARG A 95 -1.65 -12.08 -11.65
CA ARG A 95 -0.62 -12.85 -12.35
C ARG A 95 0.35 -13.57 -11.44
N ASN A 96 0.29 -13.30 -10.15
CA ASN A 96 1.24 -13.75 -9.13
C ASN A 96 2.72 -13.48 -9.50
N VAL A 97 2.95 -12.37 -10.20
CA VAL A 97 4.28 -11.93 -10.65
C VAL A 97 4.52 -10.51 -10.15
N PRO A 98 5.44 -10.32 -9.20
CA PRO A 98 5.77 -8.98 -8.73
C PRO A 98 6.41 -8.15 -9.84
N PHE A 99 6.25 -6.83 -9.75
CA PHE A 99 6.77 -5.89 -10.73
C PHE A 99 8.00 -5.17 -10.18
N GLY A 100 9.10 -5.25 -10.92
CA GLY A 100 10.35 -4.60 -10.57
C GLY A 100 10.66 -3.42 -11.48
N PHE A 101 11.10 -2.30 -10.90
CA PHE A 101 11.55 -1.13 -11.65
C PHE A 101 12.56 -0.31 -10.85
N VAL A 102 13.30 0.58 -11.54
CA VAL A 102 14.22 1.52 -10.89
C VAL A 102 13.46 2.80 -10.58
N LEU A 103 13.43 3.15 -9.30
CA LEU A 103 12.67 4.30 -8.82
C LEU A 103 13.28 5.63 -9.28
N GLY A 104 12.47 6.50 -9.84
CA GLY A 104 12.88 7.81 -10.34
C GLY A 104 13.67 7.78 -11.65
N ALA A 105 13.68 6.64 -12.36
CA ALA A 105 14.34 6.51 -13.66
C ALA A 105 13.43 6.82 -14.85
N GLY A 106 12.16 7.21 -14.59
CA GLY A 106 11.19 7.47 -15.64
C GLY A 106 10.74 6.22 -16.42
N ARG A 107 10.91 5.04 -15.82
CA ARG A 107 10.50 3.77 -16.41
C ARG A 107 9.03 3.43 -16.18
N VAL A 108 8.40 4.17 -15.29
CA VAL A 108 6.99 4.06 -14.90
C VAL A 108 6.35 5.44 -14.94
N ILE A 109 5.05 5.52 -14.79
CA ILE A 109 4.35 6.82 -14.72
C ILE A 109 4.87 7.65 -13.54
N ARG A 110 4.86 8.98 -13.67
CA ARG A 110 5.39 9.90 -12.65
C ARG A 110 4.77 9.68 -11.28
N GLY A 111 3.48 9.38 -11.24
CA GLY A 111 2.78 9.08 -10.00
C GLY A 111 3.38 7.92 -9.22
N TRP A 112 4.01 6.95 -9.89
CA TRP A 112 4.72 5.86 -9.25
C TRP A 112 6.13 6.26 -8.79
N ASP A 113 6.87 6.95 -9.67
CA ASP A 113 8.23 7.41 -9.32
C ASP A 113 8.23 8.32 -8.09
N GLU A 114 7.19 9.13 -7.94
CA GLU A 114 7.04 10.01 -6.78
C GLU A 114 6.24 9.35 -5.64
N GLY A 115 5.28 8.49 -5.98
CA GLY A 115 4.37 7.87 -5.02
C GLY A 115 5.01 6.78 -4.17
N VAL A 116 5.86 5.94 -4.77
CA VAL A 116 6.53 4.83 -4.08
C VAL A 116 7.73 5.31 -3.27
N GLN A 117 8.29 6.45 -3.60
CA GLN A 117 9.41 7.03 -2.85
C GLN A 117 9.06 7.22 -1.37
N GLY A 118 9.96 6.84 -0.49
CA GLY A 118 9.78 6.90 0.95
C GLY A 118 8.98 5.74 1.55
N MET A 119 8.49 4.80 0.74
CA MET A 119 7.94 3.55 1.28
C MET A 119 9.03 2.67 1.85
N LYS A 120 8.70 1.89 2.87
CA LYS A 120 9.60 0.87 3.42
C LYS A 120 9.11 -0.52 3.09
N VAL A 121 10.02 -1.46 2.93
CA VAL A 121 9.69 -2.87 2.67
C VAL A 121 8.71 -3.40 3.71
N GLY A 122 7.68 -4.08 3.23
CA GLY A 122 6.53 -4.54 4.02
C GLY A 122 5.42 -3.51 4.18
N GLY A 123 5.61 -2.28 3.66
CA GLY A 123 4.60 -1.23 3.65
C GLY A 123 3.59 -1.37 2.53
N GLN A 124 2.41 -0.82 2.75
CA GLN A 124 1.34 -0.72 1.76
C GLN A 124 0.85 0.72 1.68
N ARG A 125 0.71 1.21 0.47
CA ARG A 125 0.29 2.58 0.18
C ARG A 125 -0.72 2.60 -0.94
N THR A 126 -1.78 3.38 -0.77
CA THR A 126 -2.70 3.72 -1.85
C THR A 126 -2.24 5.02 -2.50
N LEU A 127 -2.12 5.01 -3.82
CA LEU A 127 -1.77 6.17 -4.63
C LEU A 127 -2.98 6.59 -5.44
N ILE A 128 -3.37 7.85 -5.35
CA ILE A 128 -4.35 8.46 -6.28
C ILE A 128 -3.56 9.37 -7.21
N ILE A 129 -3.54 9.02 -8.47
CA ILE A 129 -2.66 9.62 -9.47
C ILE A 129 -3.50 10.39 -10.47
N PRO A 130 -3.31 11.72 -10.55
CA PRO A 130 -3.99 12.52 -11.55
C PRO A 130 -3.51 12.20 -12.98
N PRO A 131 -4.28 12.52 -14.00
CA PRO A 131 -3.92 12.24 -15.40
C PRO A 131 -2.54 12.73 -15.80
N ASP A 132 -2.15 13.91 -15.36
CA ASP A 132 -0.86 14.55 -15.68
C ASP A 132 0.35 13.77 -15.17
N MET A 133 0.14 12.94 -14.15
CA MET A 133 1.17 12.07 -13.58
C MET A 133 0.93 10.59 -13.91
N GLY A 134 -0.11 10.30 -14.67
CA GLY A 134 -0.48 8.98 -15.16
C GLY A 134 -0.29 8.87 -16.68
N TYR A 135 -1.37 8.52 -17.38
CA TYR A 135 -1.34 8.28 -18.82
C TYR A 135 -1.88 9.48 -19.64
N GLY A 136 -2.26 10.57 -18.98
CA GLY A 136 -2.64 11.82 -19.63
C GLY A 136 -3.81 11.72 -20.58
N GLU A 137 -3.78 12.56 -21.62
CA GLU A 137 -4.81 12.63 -22.66
C GLU A 137 -4.82 11.42 -23.60
N SER A 138 -3.74 10.65 -23.63
CA SER A 138 -3.64 9.47 -24.50
C SER A 138 -4.30 8.24 -23.92
N GLY A 139 -4.44 8.16 -22.59
CA GLY A 139 -4.85 6.92 -21.94
C GLY A 139 -3.88 5.76 -22.19
N ALA A 140 -4.30 4.53 -21.97
CA ALA A 140 -3.48 3.35 -22.23
C ALA A 140 -4.30 2.12 -22.59
N GLY A 141 -3.88 1.43 -23.66
CA GLY A 141 -4.30 0.07 -23.99
C GLY A 141 -5.81 -0.15 -24.16
N GLY A 142 -6.60 0.88 -24.39
CA GLY A 142 -8.06 0.76 -24.49
C GLY A 142 -8.78 0.47 -23.17
N VAL A 143 -8.04 0.27 -22.06
CA VAL A 143 -8.60 0.01 -20.71
C VAL A 143 -8.52 1.24 -19.81
N ILE A 144 -7.61 2.15 -20.09
CA ILE A 144 -7.48 3.43 -19.40
C ILE A 144 -7.92 4.54 -20.34
N PRO A 145 -9.06 5.19 -20.09
CA PRO A 145 -9.55 6.27 -20.94
C PRO A 145 -8.65 7.51 -20.84
N PRO A 146 -8.73 8.42 -21.82
CA PRO A 146 -8.08 9.72 -21.74
C PRO A 146 -8.47 10.48 -20.46
N ASN A 147 -7.50 11.19 -19.90
CA ASN A 147 -7.69 12.01 -18.71
C ASN A 147 -8.23 11.27 -17.48
N ALA A 148 -7.94 9.96 -17.37
CA ALA A 148 -8.35 9.17 -16.23
C ALA A 148 -7.46 9.41 -15.01
N THR A 149 -8.08 9.65 -13.87
CA THR A 149 -7.43 9.54 -12.57
C THR A 149 -7.35 8.08 -12.18
N LEU A 150 -6.24 7.66 -11.62
CA LEU A 150 -5.96 6.26 -11.29
C LEU A 150 -5.82 6.07 -9.80
N ILE A 151 -6.24 4.91 -9.31
CA ILE A 151 -5.93 4.47 -7.94
C ILE A 151 -5.10 3.20 -8.02
N PHE A 152 -4.01 3.16 -7.27
CA PHE A 152 -3.20 1.98 -7.10
C PHE A 152 -3.03 1.63 -5.62
N ASP A 153 -3.24 0.39 -5.26
CA ASP A 153 -2.72 -0.15 -4.03
C ASP A 153 -1.36 -0.78 -4.34
N VAL A 154 -0.33 -0.30 -3.67
CA VAL A 154 1.05 -0.74 -3.88
C VAL A 154 1.58 -1.32 -2.57
N GLU A 155 2.18 -2.49 -2.64
CA GLU A 155 2.92 -3.12 -1.55
C GLU A 155 4.38 -3.24 -1.95
N LEU A 156 5.27 -2.68 -1.14
CA LEU A 156 6.71 -2.77 -1.37
C LEU A 156 7.25 -4.07 -0.77
N ILE A 157 7.77 -4.95 -1.64
CA ILE A 157 8.27 -6.27 -1.26
C ILE A 157 9.77 -6.25 -1.00
N GLU A 158 10.52 -5.59 -1.89
CA GLU A 158 11.97 -5.59 -1.85
C GLU A 158 12.55 -4.28 -2.38
N VAL A 159 13.67 -3.86 -1.83
CA VAL A 159 14.53 -2.80 -2.36
C VAL A 159 15.89 -3.39 -2.60
N LYS A 160 16.35 -3.36 -3.87
CA LYS A 160 17.68 -3.81 -4.30
C LYS A 160 18.58 -2.60 -4.46
N GLY A 161 19.72 -2.68 -3.85
CA GLY A 161 20.58 -1.54 -3.83
C GLY A 161 21.96 -1.71 -4.25
#